data_544df7beb95b6e1d0bbcea0531e48519
#
_entry.id   544df7beb95b6e1d0bbcea0531e48519
#
_cell.length_a   1.000
_cell.length_b   1.000
_cell.length_c   1.000
_cell.angle_alpha   90.00
_cell.angle_beta   90.00
_cell.angle_gamma   90.00
#
_symmetry.space_group_name_H-M   'P 1'
#
loop_
_entity.id
_entity.type
_entity.pdbx_description
1 polymer ?
#
loop_
_entity_poly.entity_id
_entity_poly.type
_entity_poly.pdbx_seq_one_letter_code
_entity_poly.pdbx_strand_id
1 'polypeptide(L)'
;SCGDLRMMDLSELRKHFGSFGERLKQLSAGIDHRRVQTERIRKSVSVENTFPQDLPSLAACLAEIPDLMSKLNRRLERIHNDYRIHKQFIKIKFRDFTQTTVEMVSNSDDAENYFALCEEGFGRGNKPVRLLGVGVRIHPQSNPVSAETDADQLQLSLTGSIDLETT
;
A
#
# COMPACT_ATOMS: atom_id res chain seq x y z
N SER A 1 15.26 -15.30 -16.91
CA SER A 1 14.38 -16.38 -16.41
C SER A 1 14.77 -16.84 -15.03
N CYS A 2 13.93 -17.66 -14.35
CA CYS A 2 14.32 -18.29 -13.07
C CYS A 2 15.55 -19.20 -13.21
N GLY A 3 15.76 -19.79 -14.40
CA GLY A 3 16.95 -20.58 -14.71
C GLY A 3 18.23 -19.74 -14.64
N ASP A 4 18.21 -18.56 -15.25
CA ASP A 4 19.35 -17.64 -15.26
C ASP A 4 19.70 -17.18 -13.84
N LEU A 5 18.68 -16.84 -13.04
CA LEU A 5 18.88 -16.43 -11.64
C LEU A 5 19.50 -17.54 -10.77
N ARG A 6 19.17 -18.81 -11.05
CA ARG A 6 19.78 -19.95 -10.37
C ARG A 6 21.24 -20.14 -10.72
N MET A 7 21.65 -19.79 -11.93
CA MET A 7 23.04 -19.90 -12.38
C MET A 7 23.92 -18.75 -11.90
N MET A 8 23.33 -17.60 -11.58
CA MET A 8 24.07 -16.44 -11.08
C MET A 8 24.63 -16.67 -9.68
N ASP A 9 25.81 -16.16 -9.40
CA ASP A 9 26.38 -16.16 -8.06
C ASP A 9 25.63 -15.24 -7.11
N LEU A 10 25.63 -15.57 -5.81
CA LEU A 10 24.96 -14.77 -4.80
C LEU A 10 25.53 -13.34 -4.70
N SER A 11 26.85 -13.20 -4.88
CA SER A 11 27.54 -11.90 -4.93
C SER A 11 27.01 -11.01 -6.07
N GLU A 12 26.79 -11.60 -7.24
CA GLU A 12 26.27 -10.92 -8.41
C GLU A 12 24.80 -10.53 -8.21
N LEU A 13 23.98 -11.44 -7.67
CA LEU A 13 22.60 -11.15 -7.33
C LEU A 13 22.49 -10.03 -6.27
N ARG A 14 23.38 -10.01 -5.27
CA ARG A 14 23.41 -8.92 -4.28
C ARG A 14 23.82 -7.59 -4.91
N LYS A 15 24.75 -7.59 -5.87
CA LYS A 15 25.16 -6.39 -6.60
C LYS A 15 24.00 -5.78 -7.40
N HIS A 16 23.18 -6.60 -8.04
CA HIS A 16 22.06 -6.13 -8.89
C HIS A 16 20.76 -5.87 -8.11
N PHE A 17 20.50 -6.64 -7.04
CA PHE A 17 19.21 -6.66 -6.34
C PHE A 17 19.33 -6.34 -4.84
N GLY A 18 20.50 -5.93 -4.36
CA GLY A 18 20.72 -5.60 -2.95
C GLY A 18 20.39 -6.79 -2.03
N SER A 19 19.81 -6.51 -0.88
CA SER A 19 19.39 -7.52 0.11
C SER A 19 18.37 -8.54 -0.43
N PHE A 20 17.63 -8.18 -1.49
CA PHE A 20 16.68 -9.09 -2.13
C PHE A 20 17.35 -10.21 -2.92
N GLY A 21 18.64 -10.07 -3.33
CA GLY A 21 19.35 -11.03 -4.16
C GLY A 21 19.40 -12.44 -3.57
N GLU A 22 19.62 -12.58 -2.26
CA GLU A 22 19.62 -13.87 -1.58
C GLU A 22 18.26 -14.55 -1.64
N ARG A 23 17.22 -13.80 -1.34
CA ARG A 23 15.85 -14.30 -1.44
C ARG A 23 15.45 -14.65 -2.86
N LEU A 24 15.89 -13.84 -3.84
CA LEU A 24 15.64 -14.09 -5.25
C LEU A 24 16.23 -15.42 -5.71
N LYS A 25 17.44 -15.76 -5.23
CA LYS A 25 18.07 -17.05 -5.50
C LYS A 25 17.26 -18.23 -4.96
N GLN A 26 16.80 -18.13 -3.70
CA GLN A 26 15.94 -19.15 -3.09
C GLN A 26 14.61 -19.31 -3.84
N LEU A 27 13.92 -18.21 -4.11
CA LEU A 27 12.66 -18.22 -4.84
C LEU A 27 12.80 -18.79 -6.26
N SER A 28 13.91 -18.48 -6.95
CA SER A 28 14.19 -19.04 -8.28
C SER A 28 14.41 -20.56 -8.26
N ALA A 29 14.84 -21.10 -7.12
CA ALA A 29 14.96 -22.54 -6.86
C ALA A 29 13.66 -23.19 -6.35
N GLY A 30 12.58 -22.43 -6.22
CA GLY A 30 11.29 -22.89 -5.68
C GLY A 30 11.27 -22.98 -4.15
N ILE A 31 12.25 -22.39 -3.48
CA ILE A 31 12.34 -22.40 -2.01
C ILE A 31 11.74 -21.13 -1.45
N ASP A 32 10.65 -21.24 -0.69
CA ASP A 32 10.02 -20.13 0.03
C ASP A 32 9.70 -20.55 1.47
N HIS A 33 10.48 -20.06 2.41
CA HIS A 33 10.33 -20.38 3.83
C HIS A 33 9.30 -19.49 4.56
N ARG A 34 8.64 -18.57 3.83
CA ARG A 34 7.62 -17.72 4.44
C ARG A 34 6.41 -18.54 4.84
N ARG A 35 5.96 -18.33 6.05
CA ARG A 35 4.65 -18.84 6.46
C ARG A 35 3.53 -18.09 5.72
N VAL A 36 2.49 -18.79 5.33
CA VAL A 36 1.26 -18.17 4.86
C VAL A 36 0.62 -17.44 6.03
N GLN A 37 0.53 -16.11 5.92
CA GLN A 37 -0.17 -15.29 6.91
C GLN A 37 -1.61 -15.11 6.45
N THR A 38 -2.54 -15.67 7.18
CA THR A 38 -3.99 -15.55 6.93
C THR A 38 -4.57 -14.28 7.54
N GLU A 39 -3.95 -13.79 8.63
CA GLU A 39 -4.37 -12.58 9.33
C GLU A 39 -3.47 -11.41 8.91
N ARG A 40 -4.01 -10.54 8.09
CA ARG A 40 -3.36 -9.28 7.70
C ARG A 40 -4.25 -8.12 8.05
N ILE A 41 -3.70 -7.16 8.81
CA ILE A 41 -4.33 -5.87 9.02
C ILE A 41 -4.44 -5.17 7.65
N ARG A 42 -5.68 -4.87 7.25
CA ARG A 42 -5.94 -4.16 6.00
C ARG A 42 -5.45 -2.72 6.12
N LYS A 43 -4.65 -2.28 5.15
CA LYS A 43 -4.08 -0.92 5.11
C LYS A 43 -4.74 -0.01 4.07
N SER A 44 -5.55 -0.57 3.19
CA SER A 44 -6.26 0.19 2.16
C SER A 44 -7.48 -0.54 1.66
N VAL A 45 -8.43 0.22 1.14
CA VAL A 45 -9.60 -0.26 0.40
C VAL A 45 -9.66 0.52 -0.90
N SER A 46 -9.86 -0.16 -2.01
CA SER A 46 -9.95 0.48 -3.33
C SER A 46 -10.85 -0.30 -4.25
N VAL A 47 -11.34 0.36 -5.26
CA VAL A 47 -12.03 -0.20 -6.42
C VAL A 47 -11.38 0.33 -7.67
N GLU A 48 -11.35 -0.45 -8.71
CA GLU A 48 -10.79 -0.05 -10.00
C GLU A 48 -11.59 -0.69 -11.13
N ASN A 49 -11.74 0.06 -12.24
CA ASN A 49 -12.33 -0.42 -13.48
C ASN A 49 -11.27 -0.41 -14.59
N THR A 50 -11.19 -1.50 -15.33
CA THR A 50 -10.49 -1.53 -16.62
C THR A 50 -11.53 -1.35 -17.71
N PHE A 51 -11.33 -0.37 -18.59
CA PHE A 51 -12.30 -0.01 -19.62
C PHE A 51 -12.04 -0.82 -20.88
N PRO A 52 -13.10 -1.34 -21.56
CA PRO A 52 -12.96 -2.02 -22.85
C PRO A 52 -12.39 -1.10 -23.93
N GLN A 53 -12.76 0.19 -23.87
CA GLN A 53 -12.21 1.27 -24.69
C GLN A 53 -11.57 2.29 -23.77
N ASP A 54 -10.34 2.69 -24.06
CA ASP A 54 -9.60 3.64 -23.24
C ASP A 54 -10.36 4.98 -23.15
N LEU A 55 -10.44 5.55 -21.95
CA LEU A 55 -11.04 6.88 -21.73
C LEU A 55 -10.17 7.94 -22.42
N PRO A 56 -10.72 8.71 -23.38
CA PRO A 56 -9.90 9.53 -24.27
C PRO A 56 -9.41 10.83 -23.63
N SER A 57 -10.05 11.30 -22.54
CA SER A 57 -9.83 12.63 -21.99
C SER A 57 -10.01 12.64 -20.47
N LEU A 58 -9.54 13.73 -19.85
CA LEU A 58 -9.80 14.02 -18.43
C LEU A 58 -11.29 14.04 -18.12
N ALA A 59 -12.10 14.71 -18.95
CA ALA A 59 -13.55 14.79 -18.75
C ALA A 59 -14.21 13.41 -18.72
N ALA A 60 -13.75 12.48 -19.58
CA ALA A 60 -14.21 11.10 -19.53
C ALA A 60 -13.80 10.38 -18.23
N CYS A 61 -12.59 10.63 -17.72
CA CYS A 61 -12.16 10.09 -16.43
C CYS A 61 -12.97 10.63 -15.27
N LEU A 62 -13.23 11.95 -15.24
CA LEU A 62 -14.02 12.58 -14.18
C LEU A 62 -15.46 12.05 -14.15
N ALA A 63 -16.04 11.73 -15.30
CA ALA A 63 -17.39 11.16 -15.41
C ALA A 63 -17.52 9.77 -14.75
N GLU A 64 -16.41 9.01 -14.65
CA GLU A 64 -16.41 7.67 -14.03
C GLU A 64 -16.25 7.71 -12.50
N ILE A 65 -15.80 8.82 -11.91
CA ILE A 65 -15.55 8.95 -10.47
C ILE A 65 -16.78 8.65 -9.62
N PRO A 66 -17.98 9.17 -9.91
CA PRO A 66 -19.16 8.92 -9.07
C PRO A 66 -19.53 7.43 -8.96
N ASP A 67 -19.40 6.68 -10.06
CA ASP A 67 -19.66 5.23 -10.07
C ASP A 67 -18.60 4.46 -9.25
N LEU A 68 -17.33 4.83 -9.43
CA LEU A 68 -16.24 4.23 -8.65
C LEU A 68 -16.39 4.53 -7.15
N MET A 69 -16.77 5.74 -6.78
CA MET A 69 -17.03 6.11 -5.39
C MET A 69 -18.20 5.32 -4.80
N SER A 70 -19.30 5.19 -5.54
CA SER A 70 -20.44 4.38 -5.11
C SER A 70 -20.02 2.94 -4.81
N LYS A 71 -19.17 2.36 -5.65
CA LYS A 71 -18.60 1.01 -5.44
C LYS A 71 -17.64 0.97 -4.25
N LEU A 72 -16.84 2.01 -4.05
CA LEU A 72 -15.93 2.11 -2.91
C LEU A 72 -16.72 2.16 -1.60
N ASN A 73 -17.75 2.99 -1.51
CA ASN A 73 -18.57 3.15 -0.31
C ASN A 73 -19.25 1.83 0.09
N ARG A 74 -19.85 1.12 -0.87
CA ARG A 74 -20.39 -0.23 -0.62
C ARG A 74 -19.33 -1.22 -0.11
N ARG A 75 -18.08 -1.03 -0.49
CA ARG A 75 -16.97 -1.88 -0.03
C ARG A 75 -16.51 -1.48 1.37
N LEU A 76 -16.55 -0.19 1.70
CA LEU A 76 -16.26 0.33 3.03
C LEU A 76 -17.31 -0.08 4.06
N GLU A 77 -18.60 -0.03 3.71
CA GLU A 77 -19.72 -0.47 4.57
C GLU A 77 -19.60 -1.94 5.02
N ARG A 78 -18.96 -2.80 4.21
CA ARG A 78 -18.73 -4.22 4.53
C ARG A 78 -17.55 -4.46 5.49
N ILE A 79 -16.77 -3.43 5.74
CA ILE A 79 -15.64 -3.50 6.65
C ILE A 79 -16.13 -2.88 7.96
N HIS A 80 -16.12 -3.67 9.06
CA HIS A 80 -16.52 -3.17 10.36
C HIS A 80 -15.80 -1.86 10.70
N ASN A 81 -16.48 -0.97 11.46
CA ASN A 81 -16.08 0.42 11.76
C ASN A 81 -14.78 0.59 12.58
N ASP A 82 -13.89 -0.41 12.56
CA ASP A 82 -12.65 -0.43 13.34
C ASP A 82 -11.48 0.25 12.63
N TYR A 83 -11.75 1.16 11.69
CA TYR A 83 -10.70 1.86 10.94
C TYR A 83 -10.96 3.36 10.84
N ARG A 84 -9.89 4.12 10.64
CA ARG A 84 -9.93 5.54 10.26
C ARG A 84 -9.32 5.71 8.87
N ILE A 85 -9.98 6.50 8.03
CA ILE A 85 -9.40 6.97 6.77
C ILE A 85 -8.33 8.00 7.13
N HIS A 86 -7.17 7.96 6.49
CA HIS A 86 -6.13 8.96 6.65
C HIS A 86 -5.57 9.51 5.34
N LYS A 87 -5.87 8.83 4.22
CA LYS A 87 -5.57 9.31 2.87
C LYS A 87 -6.61 8.82 1.90
N GLN A 88 -6.88 9.66 0.89
CA GLN A 88 -7.53 9.27 -0.35
C GLN A 88 -6.48 9.11 -1.44
N PHE A 89 -6.74 8.23 -2.41
CA PHE A 89 -5.86 8.09 -3.56
C PHE A 89 -6.63 7.71 -4.82
N ILE A 90 -6.05 8.09 -5.95
CA ILE A 90 -6.46 7.64 -7.26
C ILE A 90 -5.32 6.89 -7.95
N LYS A 91 -5.66 5.86 -8.69
CA LYS A 91 -4.73 5.08 -9.49
C LYS A 91 -5.15 5.18 -10.95
N ILE A 92 -4.23 5.58 -11.80
CA ILE A 92 -4.43 5.70 -13.25
C ILE A 92 -3.44 4.81 -13.95
N LYS A 93 -3.93 3.97 -14.85
CA LYS A 93 -3.10 3.23 -15.80
C LYS A 93 -3.45 3.68 -17.20
N PHE A 94 -2.46 4.19 -17.90
CA PHE A 94 -2.61 4.71 -19.27
C PHE A 94 -2.62 3.57 -20.32
N ARG A 95 -2.97 3.92 -21.56
CA ARG A 95 -3.00 2.99 -22.69
C ARG A 95 -1.68 2.28 -22.96
N ASP A 96 -0.56 2.92 -22.66
CA ASP A 96 0.79 2.38 -22.83
C ASP A 96 1.24 1.55 -21.60
N PHE A 97 0.33 1.22 -20.70
CA PHE A 97 0.54 0.48 -19.46
C PHE A 97 1.39 1.20 -18.41
N THR A 98 1.86 2.41 -18.66
CA THR A 98 2.43 3.25 -17.60
C THR A 98 1.36 3.54 -16.53
N GLN A 99 1.79 3.63 -15.28
CA GLN A 99 0.86 3.78 -14.15
C GLN A 99 1.32 4.90 -13.24
N THR A 100 0.37 5.66 -12.72
CA THR A 100 0.59 6.62 -11.64
C THR A 100 -0.42 6.41 -10.51
N THR A 101 -0.01 6.77 -9.30
CA THR A 101 -0.89 6.87 -8.14
C THR A 101 -0.67 8.22 -7.51
N VAL A 102 -1.75 8.93 -7.26
CA VAL A 102 -1.75 10.22 -6.56
C VAL A 102 -2.53 10.04 -5.28
N GLU A 103 -2.01 10.56 -4.18
CA GLU A 103 -2.67 10.46 -2.88
C GLU A 103 -2.59 11.78 -2.12
N MET A 104 -3.61 12.06 -1.31
CA MET A 104 -3.65 13.19 -0.41
C MET A 104 -4.11 12.79 0.97
N VAL A 105 -3.70 13.54 1.98
CA VAL A 105 -4.18 13.35 3.36
C VAL A 105 -5.64 13.80 3.43
N SER A 106 -6.51 12.92 3.91
CA SER A 106 -7.92 13.20 4.11
C SER A 106 -8.48 12.25 5.15
N ASN A 107 -9.33 12.75 6.04
CA ASN A 107 -10.01 11.94 7.05
C ASN A 107 -11.38 11.43 6.59
N SER A 108 -11.77 11.73 5.37
CA SER A 108 -13.05 11.41 4.75
C SER A 108 -12.86 10.82 3.36
N ASP A 109 -13.95 10.44 2.72
CA ASP A 109 -14.04 9.93 1.35
C ASP A 109 -14.69 10.96 0.40
N ASP A 110 -14.38 12.25 0.59
CA ASP A 110 -14.97 13.35 -0.17
C ASP A 110 -14.73 13.22 -1.68
N ALA A 111 -15.81 13.46 -2.44
CA ALA A 111 -15.81 13.39 -3.90
C ALA A 111 -14.87 14.41 -4.54
N GLU A 112 -14.85 15.63 -4.01
CA GLU A 112 -14.04 16.74 -4.54
C GLU A 112 -12.56 16.40 -4.56
N ASN A 113 -12.09 15.70 -3.54
CA ASN A 113 -10.71 15.24 -3.46
C ASN A 113 -10.36 14.27 -4.60
N TYR A 114 -11.28 13.36 -4.96
CA TYR A 114 -11.04 12.44 -6.07
C TYR A 114 -11.02 13.15 -7.42
N PHE A 115 -11.80 14.21 -7.61
CA PHE A 115 -11.72 15.02 -8.83
C PHE A 115 -10.35 15.69 -8.95
N ALA A 116 -9.89 16.36 -7.89
CA ALA A 116 -8.57 17.00 -7.86
C ALA A 116 -7.42 16.00 -8.07
N LEU A 117 -7.49 14.84 -7.42
CA LEU A 117 -6.51 13.75 -7.60
C LEU A 117 -6.51 13.20 -9.03
N CYS A 118 -7.70 13.14 -9.68
CA CYS A 118 -7.82 12.69 -11.06
C CYS A 118 -7.18 13.69 -12.04
N GLU A 119 -7.41 14.97 -11.84
CA GLU A 119 -6.77 16.03 -12.63
C GLU A 119 -5.25 15.97 -12.54
N GLU A 120 -4.72 15.89 -11.32
CA GLU A 120 -3.29 15.76 -11.11
C GLU A 120 -2.74 14.48 -11.75
N GLY A 121 -3.38 13.33 -11.49
CA GLY A 121 -2.93 12.05 -11.99
C GLY A 121 -2.97 11.95 -13.51
N PHE A 122 -4.02 12.48 -14.14
CA PHE A 122 -4.14 12.55 -15.59
C PHE A 122 -3.05 13.43 -16.19
N GLY A 123 -2.78 14.60 -15.58
CA GLY A 123 -1.76 15.54 -16.03
C GLY A 123 -0.35 14.94 -16.06
N ARG A 124 -0.04 13.95 -15.21
CA ARG A 124 1.26 13.27 -15.19
C ARG A 124 1.56 12.47 -16.46
N GLY A 125 0.54 11.94 -17.13
CA GLY A 125 0.71 11.15 -18.35
C GLY A 125 0.12 11.81 -19.59
N ASN A 126 -0.98 12.52 -19.43
CA ASN A 126 -1.75 13.18 -20.49
C ASN A 126 -2.03 12.29 -21.70
N LYS A 127 -2.49 11.05 -21.43
CA LYS A 127 -2.75 10.00 -22.41
C LYS A 127 -4.11 9.36 -22.12
N PRO A 128 -4.73 8.68 -23.10
CA PRO A 128 -5.92 7.88 -22.84
C PRO A 128 -5.72 6.89 -21.68
N VAL A 129 -6.77 6.72 -20.86
CA VAL A 129 -6.73 5.95 -19.62
C VAL A 129 -7.40 4.60 -19.80
N ARG A 130 -6.64 3.53 -19.59
CA ARG A 130 -7.10 2.15 -19.67
C ARG A 130 -7.75 1.66 -18.39
N LEU A 131 -7.25 2.12 -17.22
CA LEU A 131 -7.76 1.74 -15.91
C LEU A 131 -7.78 2.97 -15.01
N LEU A 132 -8.90 3.14 -14.33
CA LEU A 132 -9.08 4.15 -13.29
C LEU A 132 -9.55 3.48 -12.00
N GLY A 133 -8.95 3.86 -10.88
CA GLY A 133 -9.31 3.35 -9.57
C GLY A 133 -9.27 4.43 -8.51
N VAL A 134 -10.19 4.33 -7.55
CA VAL A 134 -10.25 5.20 -6.35
C VAL A 134 -10.10 4.35 -5.10
N GLY A 135 -9.56 4.93 -4.05
CA GLY A 135 -9.38 4.21 -2.79
C GLY A 135 -8.99 5.09 -1.63
N VAL A 136 -8.99 4.47 -0.46
CA VAL A 136 -8.57 5.08 0.80
C VAL A 136 -7.46 4.26 1.46
N ARG A 137 -6.54 4.95 2.13
CA ARG A 137 -5.65 4.34 3.10
C ARG A 137 -6.34 4.38 4.45
N ILE A 138 -6.30 3.27 5.16
CA ILE A 138 -6.95 3.09 6.45
C ILE A 138 -5.95 2.65 7.51
N HIS A 139 -6.18 3.12 8.74
CA HIS A 139 -5.53 2.60 9.92
C HIS A 139 -6.56 1.93 10.83
N PRO A 140 -6.22 0.84 11.52
CA PRO A 140 -7.06 0.32 12.57
C PRO A 140 -7.30 1.42 13.60
N GLN A 141 -8.51 1.52 14.14
CA GLN A 141 -8.72 2.27 15.37
C GLN A 141 -8.02 1.44 16.47
N SER A 142 -6.91 1.93 17.00
CA SER A 142 -6.33 1.36 18.20
C SER A 142 -7.34 1.53 19.33
N ASN A 143 -7.89 0.43 19.82
CA ASN A 143 -8.56 0.45 21.10
C ASN A 143 -7.53 0.95 22.14
N PRO A 144 -7.85 1.93 22.98
CA PRO A 144 -6.91 2.46 23.97
C PRO A 144 -6.48 1.44 25.05
N VAL A 145 -6.90 0.18 24.97
CA VAL A 145 -6.62 -0.86 25.96
C VAL A 145 -5.23 -1.53 25.77
N SER A 146 -4.53 -1.30 24.66
CA SER A 146 -3.22 -1.95 24.43
C SER A 146 -2.00 -1.04 24.57
N ALA A 147 -2.16 0.20 25.07
CA ALA A 147 -1.05 1.13 25.27
C ALA A 147 -0.36 1.01 26.65
N GLU A 148 -0.86 0.17 27.55
CA GLU A 148 -0.29 0.05 28.92
C GLU A 148 0.75 -1.07 29.06
N THR A 149 0.98 -1.90 28.03
CA THR A 149 1.90 -3.05 28.18
C THR A 149 3.33 -2.76 27.72
N ASP A 150 3.57 -1.69 26.96
CA ASP A 150 4.93 -1.34 26.49
C ASP A 150 5.69 -0.38 27.40
N ALA A 151 5.01 0.29 28.36
CA ALA A 151 5.66 1.20 29.30
C ALA A 151 6.34 0.44 30.48
N ASP A 152 5.86 -0.75 30.79
CA ASP A 152 6.36 -1.53 31.94
C ASP A 152 7.64 -2.34 31.61
N GLN A 153 7.93 -2.56 30.33
CA GLN A 153 9.14 -3.27 29.89
C GLN A 153 10.40 -2.39 29.81
N LEU A 154 10.24 -1.06 29.80
CA LEU A 154 11.37 -0.11 29.78
C LEU A 154 11.88 0.27 31.16
N GLN A 155 11.14 -0.02 32.24
CA GLN A 155 11.53 0.32 33.59
C GLN A 155 12.33 -0.76 34.33
N LEU A 156 12.37 -1.99 33.80
CA LEU A 156 13.11 -3.10 34.43
C LEU A 156 14.59 -3.22 34.00
N SER A 157 15.05 -2.41 33.05
CA SER A 157 16.45 -2.44 32.58
C SER A 157 17.36 -1.36 33.17
N LEU A 158 16.86 -0.52 34.10
CA LEU A 158 17.64 0.59 34.70
C LEU A 158 18.00 0.41 36.16
N THR A 159 17.66 -0.72 36.80
CA THR A 159 17.99 -0.97 38.21
C THR A 159 18.88 -2.21 38.42
N GLY A 160 19.94 -2.33 37.66
CA GLY A 160 20.90 -3.40 37.85
C GLY A 160 22.32 -2.93 37.65
N SER A 161 23.02 -2.70 38.75
CA SER A 161 24.48 -2.60 38.89
C SER A 161 25.00 -1.25 39.40
N ILE A 162 24.99 -1.09 40.69
CA ILE A 162 26.05 -0.38 41.38
C ILE A 162 26.36 -1.22 42.64
N ASP A 163 27.33 -2.09 42.56
CA ASP A 163 28.05 -2.60 43.72
C ASP A 163 29.44 -2.00 43.72
N LEU A 164 29.66 -1.08 44.63
CA LEU A 164 30.95 -0.53 45.00
C LEU A 164 31.59 -1.50 45.99
N GLU A 165 32.66 -2.16 45.58
CA GLU A 165 33.61 -2.74 46.53
C GLU A 165 34.60 -1.68 46.95
N THR A 166 34.59 -1.40 48.28
CA THR A 166 35.62 -0.67 49.00
C THR A 166 36.23 -1.63 50.03
N THR A 167 37.48 -2.03 49.85
CA THR A 167 38.50 -2.13 50.91
C THR A 167 39.83 -2.40 50.27
#